data_425430276ad24ba8dc21e784e508a9c7
#
_entry.id   425430276ad24ba8dc21e784e508a9c7
#
_cell.length_a   1.000
_cell.length_b   1.000
_cell.length_c   1.000
_cell.angle_alpha   90.00
_cell.angle_beta   90.00
_cell.angle_gamma   90.00
#
_symmetry.space_group_name_H-M   'P 1'
#
loop_
_entity.id
_entity.type
_entity.pdbx_description
1 polymer ?
#
loop_
_entity_poly.entity_id
_entity_poly.type
_entity_poly.pdbx_seq_one_letter_code
_entity_poly.pdbx_strand_id
1 'polypeptide(L)'
;TLALAALVISLARPERTVAVPVERASVVLVTDVSRSMSATDVSPTRLEAARRAAQSFLDKVPDELRVGLVSFSDAAQTLQAPTTDRPLVSRALKTLQPISGTATGAGLRTALDDLKVGGDSSTKHPPAALVLLSDGSATDGAAAYEVAAEARRLHVPIYTVALGTPSGSITINGQILQVPPDTEALKRIASLSGGQAFRAADSDTLGAVYDRLGSQIGTKPEQREITVVFAGAALLLLAGAMAASLGLNGRLP
;
A
#
# COMPACT_ATOMS: atom_id res chain seq x y z
N THR A 1 34.86 -1.17 -34.35
CA THR A 1 34.22 0.12 -33.97
C THR A 1 33.05 -0.11 -33.03
N LEU A 2 32.06 -0.99 -33.30
CA LEU A 2 30.90 -1.24 -32.43
C LEU A 2 31.27 -1.79 -31.03
N ALA A 3 32.24 -2.72 -30.96
CA ALA A 3 32.74 -3.25 -29.70
C ALA A 3 33.39 -2.16 -28.83
N LEU A 4 34.13 -1.23 -29.44
CA LEU A 4 34.73 -0.11 -28.73
C LEU A 4 33.69 0.86 -28.21
N ALA A 5 32.62 1.16 -28.98
CA ALA A 5 31.50 1.97 -28.55
C ALA A 5 30.77 1.33 -27.36
N ALA A 6 30.51 0.02 -27.39
CA ALA A 6 29.89 -0.70 -26.27
C ALA A 6 30.76 -0.66 -25.00
N LEU A 7 32.07 -0.72 -25.15
CA LEU A 7 33.05 -0.65 -24.07
C LEU A 7 33.09 0.75 -23.43
N VAL A 8 33.04 1.81 -24.24
CA VAL A 8 32.97 3.20 -23.77
C VAL A 8 31.65 3.45 -23.00
N ILE A 9 30.53 2.93 -23.53
CA ILE A 9 29.24 3.01 -22.83
C ILE A 9 29.30 2.25 -21.50
N SER A 10 29.89 1.07 -21.47
CA SER A 10 30.11 0.29 -20.25
C SER A 10 30.92 1.07 -19.21
N LEU A 11 31.92 1.83 -19.63
CA LEU A 11 32.76 2.65 -18.74
C LEU A 11 32.01 3.83 -18.13
N ALA A 12 30.97 4.32 -18.82
CA ALA A 12 30.09 5.39 -18.34
C ALA A 12 29.12 4.92 -17.22
N ARG A 13 29.14 3.63 -16.82
CA ARG A 13 28.29 3.03 -15.78
C ARG A 13 26.83 3.38 -15.96
N PRO A 14 26.19 3.00 -17.06
CA PRO A 14 24.80 3.32 -17.28
C PRO A 14 23.92 2.69 -16.20
N GLU A 15 23.03 3.49 -15.63
CA GLU A 15 22.11 3.07 -14.61
C GLU A 15 20.68 3.03 -15.17
N ARG A 16 19.90 2.08 -14.68
CA ARG A 16 18.48 1.98 -14.97
C ARG A 16 17.71 1.99 -13.65
N THR A 17 16.68 2.84 -13.57
CA THR A 17 15.75 2.82 -12.44
C THR A 17 14.87 1.58 -12.53
N VAL A 18 14.94 0.72 -11.53
CA VAL A 18 14.07 -0.46 -11.36
C VAL A 18 13.29 -0.33 -10.06
N ALA A 19 12.03 -0.76 -10.07
CA ALA A 19 11.25 -0.87 -8.85
C ALA A 19 11.69 -2.14 -8.11
N VAL A 20 12.24 -1.97 -6.91
CA VAL A 20 12.61 -3.11 -6.05
C VAL A 20 11.69 -3.17 -4.84
N PRO A 21 11.31 -4.36 -4.36
CA PRO A 21 10.54 -4.50 -3.13
C PRO A 21 11.28 -3.85 -1.97
N VAL A 22 10.53 -3.15 -1.12
CA VAL A 22 11.10 -2.58 0.11
C VAL A 22 11.08 -3.65 1.18
N GLU A 23 12.23 -4.22 1.48
CA GLU A 23 12.37 -5.18 2.56
C GLU A 23 11.87 -4.58 3.88
N ARG A 24 11.03 -5.35 4.60
CA ARG A 24 10.44 -4.99 5.91
C ARG A 24 9.46 -3.82 5.90
N ALA A 25 9.00 -3.33 4.74
CA ALA A 25 7.91 -2.37 4.72
C ALA A 25 6.66 -2.95 5.38
N SER A 26 5.88 -2.10 6.07
CA SER A 26 4.67 -2.52 6.77
C SER A 26 3.47 -1.66 6.37
N VAL A 27 2.34 -2.29 6.16
CA VAL A 27 1.05 -1.62 5.94
C VAL A 27 0.05 -2.13 6.96
N VAL A 28 -0.63 -1.23 7.65
CA VAL A 28 -1.76 -1.61 8.50
C VAL A 28 -3.06 -1.13 7.85
N LEU A 29 -3.93 -2.08 7.58
CA LEU A 29 -5.30 -1.82 7.14
C LEU A 29 -6.13 -1.47 8.37
N VAL A 30 -6.69 -0.26 8.41
CA VAL A 30 -7.52 0.24 9.50
C VAL A 30 -8.95 0.30 8.99
N THR A 31 -9.77 -0.66 9.39
CA THR A 31 -11.10 -0.86 8.82
C THR A 31 -12.18 -0.44 9.80
N ASP A 32 -13.00 0.49 9.37
CA ASP A 32 -14.25 0.86 10.04
C ASP A 32 -15.22 -0.32 9.99
N VAL A 33 -15.72 -0.70 11.15
CA VAL A 33 -16.78 -1.72 11.29
C VAL A 33 -18.04 -1.12 11.93
N SER A 34 -18.23 0.19 11.84
CA SER A 34 -19.44 0.86 12.30
C SER A 34 -20.70 0.39 11.53
N ARG A 35 -21.88 0.67 12.08
CA ARG A 35 -23.15 0.25 11.45
C ARG A 35 -23.36 0.82 10.06
N SER A 36 -22.85 2.02 9.77
CA SER A 36 -22.93 2.62 8.44
C SER A 36 -22.23 1.78 7.36
N MET A 37 -21.25 0.95 7.75
CA MET A 37 -20.58 0.01 6.87
C MET A 37 -21.46 -1.17 6.42
N SER A 38 -22.65 -1.35 7.02
CA SER A 38 -23.65 -2.30 6.51
C SER A 38 -24.52 -1.74 5.37
N ALA A 39 -24.36 -0.47 4.98
CA ALA A 39 -25.06 0.12 3.86
C ALA A 39 -24.78 -0.63 2.56
N THR A 40 -25.81 -0.72 1.69
CA THR A 40 -25.78 -1.49 0.44
C THR A 40 -25.58 -0.62 -0.80
N ASP A 41 -25.26 0.64 -0.61
CA ASP A 41 -24.94 1.58 -1.69
C ASP A 41 -23.62 1.25 -2.39
N VAL A 42 -22.76 0.47 -1.74
CA VAL A 42 -21.63 -0.24 -2.36
C VAL A 42 -21.90 -1.74 -2.25
N SER A 43 -22.02 -2.43 -3.39
CA SER A 43 -22.44 -3.83 -3.42
C SER A 43 -21.37 -4.82 -2.93
N PRO A 44 -21.75 -5.83 -2.13
CA PRO A 44 -23.06 -6.12 -1.53
C PRO A 44 -23.35 -5.27 -0.29
N THR A 45 -22.36 -4.89 0.48
CA THR A 45 -22.32 -3.87 1.52
C THR A 45 -20.97 -3.18 1.51
N ARG A 46 -20.85 -1.99 2.11
CA ARG A 46 -19.57 -1.27 2.22
C ARG A 46 -18.49 -2.14 2.87
N LEU A 47 -18.83 -2.84 3.98
CA LEU A 47 -17.87 -3.70 4.69
C LEU A 47 -17.45 -4.90 3.85
N GLU A 48 -18.38 -5.54 3.14
CA GLU A 48 -18.05 -6.69 2.29
C GLU A 48 -17.21 -6.26 1.07
N ALA A 49 -17.48 -5.10 0.49
CA ALA A 49 -16.66 -4.51 -0.56
C ALA A 49 -15.25 -4.21 -0.05
N ALA A 50 -15.13 -3.61 1.15
CA ALA A 50 -13.85 -3.37 1.80
C ALA A 50 -13.07 -4.67 2.04
N ARG A 51 -13.72 -5.74 2.51
CA ARG A 51 -13.13 -7.04 2.74
C ARG A 51 -12.58 -7.68 1.46
N ARG A 52 -13.38 -7.64 0.37
CA ARG A 52 -12.96 -8.18 -0.94
C ARG A 52 -11.77 -7.42 -1.50
N ALA A 53 -11.80 -6.10 -1.41
CA ALA A 53 -10.71 -5.27 -1.90
C ALA A 53 -9.43 -5.46 -1.07
N ALA A 54 -9.55 -5.59 0.26
CA ALA A 54 -8.42 -5.92 1.13
C ALA A 54 -7.83 -7.29 0.80
N GLN A 55 -8.65 -8.29 0.48
CA GLN A 55 -8.19 -9.61 0.03
C GLN A 55 -7.45 -9.48 -1.31
N SER A 56 -8.01 -8.76 -2.29
CA SER A 56 -7.34 -8.53 -3.58
C SER A 56 -6.00 -7.79 -3.43
N PHE A 57 -5.91 -6.86 -2.47
CA PHE A 57 -4.66 -6.22 -2.11
C PHE A 57 -3.63 -7.23 -1.59
N LEU A 58 -4.02 -8.10 -0.65
CA LEU A 58 -3.14 -9.13 -0.10
C LEU A 58 -2.59 -10.07 -1.19
N ASP A 59 -3.40 -10.36 -2.21
CA ASP A 59 -3.03 -11.27 -3.29
C ASP A 59 -2.03 -10.64 -4.30
N LYS A 60 -1.91 -9.31 -4.30
CA LYS A 60 -1.11 -8.57 -5.29
C LYS A 60 0.15 -7.91 -4.73
N VAL A 61 0.20 -7.67 -3.42
CA VAL A 61 1.38 -7.03 -2.81
C VAL A 61 2.55 -8.01 -2.70
N PRO A 62 3.81 -7.51 -2.78
CA PRO A 62 5.00 -8.34 -2.61
C PRO A 62 4.96 -9.17 -1.31
N ASP A 63 5.49 -10.38 -1.36
CA ASP A 63 5.50 -11.31 -0.22
C ASP A 63 6.26 -10.76 0.99
N GLU A 64 7.26 -9.93 0.75
CA GLU A 64 8.08 -9.28 1.78
C GLU A 64 7.35 -8.17 2.54
N LEU A 65 6.27 -7.62 1.97
CA LEU A 65 5.48 -6.57 2.63
C LEU A 65 4.71 -7.16 3.82
N ARG A 66 4.91 -6.60 5.00
CA ARG A 66 4.15 -6.98 6.19
C ARG A 66 2.80 -6.27 6.18
N VAL A 67 1.72 -7.02 6.34
CA VAL A 67 0.37 -6.47 6.41
C VAL A 67 -0.27 -6.78 7.75
N GLY A 68 -0.78 -5.74 8.42
CA GLY A 68 -1.59 -5.84 9.63
C GLY A 68 -3.04 -5.47 9.36
N LEU A 69 -3.92 -5.79 10.32
CA LEU A 69 -5.32 -5.44 10.29
C LEU A 69 -5.79 -4.98 11.66
N VAL A 70 -6.31 -3.77 11.70
CA VAL A 70 -7.01 -3.17 12.85
C VAL A 70 -8.45 -2.92 12.45
N SER A 71 -9.39 -3.31 13.28
CA SER A 71 -10.80 -2.91 13.19
C SER A 71 -11.12 -1.86 14.25
N PHE A 72 -12.04 -0.97 13.94
CA PHE A 72 -12.53 0.00 14.93
C PHE A 72 -14.04 0.25 14.79
N SER A 73 -14.63 0.48 15.93
CA SER A 73 -16.00 0.97 16.13
C SER A 73 -15.99 1.92 17.35
N ASP A 74 -16.66 1.63 18.46
CA ASP A 74 -16.50 2.36 19.75
C ASP A 74 -15.09 2.19 20.34
N ALA A 75 -14.44 1.06 20.06
CA ALA A 75 -13.08 0.75 20.43
C ALA A 75 -12.30 0.22 19.23
N ALA A 76 -10.97 0.29 19.30
CA ALA A 76 -10.10 -0.27 18.31
C ALA A 76 -9.48 -1.58 18.78
N GLN A 77 -9.32 -2.52 17.87
CA GLN A 77 -8.73 -3.83 18.14
C GLN A 77 -7.78 -4.23 17.02
N THR A 78 -6.57 -4.65 17.37
CA THR A 78 -5.66 -5.33 16.44
C THR A 78 -6.17 -6.75 16.22
N LEU A 79 -6.67 -7.03 15.02
CA LEU A 79 -7.08 -8.38 14.62
C LEU A 79 -5.90 -9.20 14.16
N GLN A 80 -4.92 -8.55 13.53
CA GLN A 80 -3.66 -9.15 13.12
C GLN A 80 -2.55 -8.10 13.12
N ALA A 81 -1.51 -8.31 13.92
CA ALA A 81 -0.30 -7.49 13.86
C ALA A 81 0.44 -7.68 12.51
N PRO A 82 1.22 -6.69 12.06
CA PRO A 82 1.89 -6.75 10.76
C PRO A 82 2.72 -8.04 10.58
N THR A 83 2.37 -8.83 9.57
CA THR A 83 2.99 -10.13 9.25
C THR A 83 3.10 -10.33 7.74
N THR A 84 4.03 -11.16 7.31
CA THR A 84 4.12 -11.67 5.93
C THR A 84 3.23 -12.90 5.71
N ASP A 85 2.69 -13.50 6.77
CA ASP A 85 1.77 -14.65 6.69
C ASP A 85 0.37 -14.19 6.21
N ARG A 86 0.15 -14.25 4.88
CA ARG A 86 -1.10 -13.85 4.22
C ARG A 86 -2.34 -14.62 4.72
N PRO A 87 -2.28 -15.95 4.91
CA PRO A 87 -3.36 -16.71 5.51
C PRO A 87 -3.86 -16.19 6.86
N LEU A 88 -2.98 -15.65 7.72
CA LEU A 88 -3.39 -15.06 9.00
C LEU A 88 -4.23 -13.81 8.78
N VAL A 89 -3.74 -12.88 7.93
CA VAL A 89 -4.46 -11.64 7.62
C VAL A 89 -5.80 -11.94 6.93
N SER A 90 -5.80 -12.87 5.98
CA SER A 90 -7.02 -13.30 5.27
C SER A 90 -8.07 -13.89 6.21
N ARG A 91 -7.65 -14.66 7.22
CA ARG A 91 -8.56 -15.15 8.27
C ARG A 91 -9.11 -14.04 9.13
N ALA A 92 -8.27 -13.09 9.53
CA ALA A 92 -8.68 -11.92 10.30
C ALA A 92 -9.69 -11.05 9.53
N LEU A 93 -9.50 -10.85 8.22
CA LEU A 93 -10.47 -10.14 7.37
C LEU A 93 -11.88 -10.77 7.42
N LYS A 94 -11.97 -12.09 7.50
CA LYS A 94 -13.26 -12.80 7.54
C LYS A 94 -14.01 -12.63 8.87
N THR A 95 -13.33 -12.20 9.93
CA THR A 95 -13.95 -11.95 11.25
C THR A 95 -14.60 -10.57 11.37
N LEU A 96 -14.35 -9.66 10.41
CA LEU A 96 -14.94 -8.32 10.44
C LEU A 96 -16.48 -8.42 10.42
N GLN A 97 -17.13 -7.75 11.37
CA GLN A 97 -18.60 -7.68 11.47
C GLN A 97 -19.02 -6.27 11.87
N PRO A 98 -20.17 -5.77 11.37
CA PRO A 98 -20.66 -4.45 11.74
C PRO A 98 -21.00 -4.39 13.24
N ILE A 99 -20.46 -3.38 13.91
CA ILE A 99 -20.67 -3.10 15.34
C ILE A 99 -21.06 -1.62 15.50
N SER A 100 -21.63 -1.20 16.62
CA SER A 100 -21.96 0.20 16.85
C SER A 100 -20.73 1.04 17.17
N GLY A 101 -20.80 2.34 16.85
CA GLY A 101 -19.80 3.35 17.19
C GLY A 101 -18.77 3.63 16.10
N THR A 102 -18.02 4.73 16.24
CA THR A 102 -17.03 5.16 15.23
C THR A 102 -15.93 6.00 15.89
N ALA A 103 -14.95 5.35 16.52
CA ALA A 103 -13.79 5.99 17.13
C ALA A 103 -12.57 5.91 16.20
N THR A 104 -12.56 6.68 15.12
CA THR A 104 -11.51 6.69 14.10
C THR A 104 -10.12 7.00 14.68
N GLY A 105 -10.06 7.94 15.64
CA GLY A 105 -8.80 8.28 16.32
C GLY A 105 -8.20 7.11 17.06
N ALA A 106 -9.01 6.29 17.74
CA ALA A 106 -8.56 5.07 18.41
C ALA A 106 -8.04 4.04 17.41
N GLY A 107 -8.74 3.85 16.28
CA GLY A 107 -8.30 2.95 15.21
C GLY A 107 -6.92 3.32 14.67
N LEU A 108 -6.73 4.60 14.35
CA LEU A 108 -5.45 5.10 13.85
C LEU A 108 -4.33 5.01 14.91
N ARG A 109 -4.64 5.29 16.18
CA ARG A 109 -3.68 5.17 17.31
C ARG A 109 -3.21 3.73 17.45
N THR A 110 -4.14 2.77 17.54
CA THR A 110 -3.82 1.34 17.66
C THR A 110 -2.94 0.88 16.48
N ALA A 111 -3.29 1.26 15.25
CA ALA A 111 -2.52 0.89 14.08
C ALA A 111 -1.11 1.52 14.07
N LEU A 112 -0.96 2.76 14.55
CA LEU A 112 0.33 3.41 14.67
C LEU A 112 1.20 2.75 15.74
N ASP A 113 0.59 2.30 16.84
CA ASP A 113 1.26 1.58 17.91
C ASP A 113 1.71 0.18 17.46
N ASP A 114 0.92 -0.51 16.64
CA ASP A 114 1.31 -1.80 16.04
C ASP A 114 2.55 -1.69 15.14
N LEU A 115 2.78 -0.55 14.51
CA LEU A 115 3.98 -0.30 13.71
C LEU A 115 5.24 -0.05 14.56
N LYS A 116 5.10 0.33 15.83
CA LYS A 116 6.21 0.55 16.77
C LYS A 116 6.70 -0.74 17.41
N VAL A 117 5.87 -1.79 17.43
CA VAL A 117 6.19 -3.09 18.03
C VAL A 117 7.17 -3.85 17.13
N GLY A 118 8.47 -3.68 17.38
CA GLY A 118 9.52 -4.42 16.69
C GLY A 118 10.71 -3.61 16.17
N GLY A 119 10.81 -2.32 16.53
CA GLY A 119 11.96 -1.47 16.19
C GLY A 119 12.66 -0.94 17.41
N ASP A 120 13.97 -1.15 17.49
CA ASP A 120 14.87 -0.46 18.43
C ASP A 120 14.80 1.04 18.13
N SER A 121 14.58 1.86 19.15
CA SER A 121 14.37 3.32 19.05
C SER A 121 15.57 4.10 18.46
N SER A 122 16.65 3.43 18.11
CA SER A 122 17.89 4.02 17.60
C SER A 122 18.10 3.89 16.09
N THR A 123 17.25 3.16 15.35
CA THR A 123 17.42 2.92 13.92
C THR A 123 16.24 3.47 13.12
N LYS A 124 16.50 3.98 11.91
CA LYS A 124 15.47 4.39 10.94
C LYS A 124 14.40 3.30 10.86
N HIS A 125 13.16 3.66 11.23
CA HIS A 125 12.04 2.73 11.08
C HIS A 125 11.89 2.29 9.63
N PRO A 126 11.60 0.99 9.38
CA PRO A 126 11.25 0.54 8.05
C PRO A 126 10.09 1.38 7.50
N PRO A 127 10.02 1.58 6.18
CA PRO A 127 8.89 2.27 5.56
C PRO A 127 7.57 1.65 6.02
N ALA A 128 6.64 2.51 6.42
CA ALA A 128 5.33 2.07 6.90
C ALA A 128 4.23 3.01 6.42
N ALA A 129 3.01 2.49 6.30
CA ALA A 129 1.83 3.29 5.98
C ALA A 129 0.58 2.71 6.63
N LEU A 130 -0.41 3.58 6.86
CA LEU A 130 -1.76 3.17 7.25
C LEU A 130 -2.71 3.35 6.06
N VAL A 131 -3.67 2.43 5.92
CA VAL A 131 -4.76 2.53 4.96
C VAL A 131 -6.07 2.51 5.73
N LEU A 132 -6.69 3.68 5.87
CA LEU A 132 -7.95 3.86 6.56
C LEU A 132 -9.12 3.67 5.59
N LEU A 133 -9.95 2.66 5.87
CA LEU A 133 -11.21 2.43 5.15
C LEU A 133 -12.37 2.81 6.08
N SER A 134 -13.09 3.84 5.72
CA SER A 134 -14.24 4.33 6.48
C SER A 134 -15.16 5.12 5.56
N ASP A 135 -16.40 5.33 6.00
CA ASP A 135 -17.28 6.34 5.40
C ASP A 135 -17.04 7.75 5.99
N GLY A 136 -16.12 7.88 6.92
CA GLY A 136 -15.72 9.15 7.52
C GLY A 136 -16.71 9.73 8.53
N SER A 137 -17.85 9.09 8.78
CA SER A 137 -18.85 9.53 9.77
C SER A 137 -18.35 9.31 11.21
N ALA A 138 -17.17 9.88 11.50
CA ALA A 138 -16.53 9.74 12.80
C ALA A 138 -17.13 10.67 13.83
N THR A 139 -17.34 10.14 15.02
CA THR A 139 -17.79 10.91 16.20
C THR A 139 -16.64 11.66 16.88
N ASP A 140 -15.38 11.37 16.57
CA ASP A 140 -14.19 11.91 17.23
C ASP A 140 -13.14 12.40 16.22
N GLY A 141 -13.50 13.44 15.46
CA GLY A 141 -12.61 14.01 14.45
C GLY A 141 -11.33 14.64 15.02
N ALA A 142 -11.39 15.23 16.21
CA ALA A 142 -10.24 15.90 16.82
C ALA A 142 -9.11 14.90 17.13
N ALA A 143 -9.43 13.78 17.77
CA ALA A 143 -8.45 12.74 18.08
C ALA A 143 -7.83 12.12 16.82
N ALA A 144 -8.60 11.92 15.74
CA ALA A 144 -8.10 11.42 14.48
C ALA A 144 -7.09 12.38 13.82
N TYR A 145 -7.32 13.70 13.91
CA TYR A 145 -6.41 14.71 13.37
C TYR A 145 -5.10 14.81 14.15
N GLU A 146 -5.15 14.67 15.49
CA GLU A 146 -3.95 14.62 16.33
C GLU A 146 -3.08 13.41 15.97
N VAL A 147 -3.69 12.23 15.83
CA VAL A 147 -2.98 11.02 15.42
C VAL A 147 -2.41 11.16 14.00
N ALA A 148 -3.13 11.78 13.07
CA ALA A 148 -2.64 12.03 11.74
C ALA A 148 -1.41 12.97 11.73
N ALA A 149 -1.41 14.00 12.56
CA ALA A 149 -0.26 14.89 12.72
C ALA A 149 0.94 14.17 13.37
N GLU A 150 0.69 13.26 14.30
CA GLU A 150 1.75 12.39 14.86
C GLU A 150 2.31 11.43 13.82
N ALA A 151 1.46 10.77 13.05
CA ALA A 151 1.86 9.89 11.95
C ALA A 151 2.81 10.59 10.96
N ARG A 152 2.53 11.87 10.64
CA ARG A 152 3.43 12.69 9.83
C ARG A 152 4.81 12.85 10.45
N ARG A 153 4.89 13.10 11.77
CA ARG A 153 6.19 13.23 12.48
C ARG A 153 6.98 11.93 12.45
N LEU A 154 6.28 10.80 12.45
CA LEU A 154 6.85 9.46 12.35
C LEU A 154 7.12 9.01 10.90
N HIS A 155 6.84 9.86 9.91
CA HIS A 155 6.94 9.54 8.47
C HIS A 155 6.07 8.34 8.06
N VAL A 156 4.90 8.18 8.68
CA VAL A 156 3.90 7.16 8.37
C VAL A 156 2.72 7.83 7.69
N PRO A 157 2.62 7.86 6.36
CA PRO A 157 1.47 8.43 5.67
C PRO A 157 0.21 7.60 5.95
N ILE A 158 -0.94 8.29 6.09
CA ILE A 158 -2.25 7.67 6.19
C ILE A 158 -2.97 7.90 4.86
N TYR A 159 -3.20 6.81 4.14
CA TYR A 159 -4.05 6.81 2.96
C TYR A 159 -5.48 6.56 3.38
N THR A 160 -6.42 7.36 2.92
CA THR A 160 -7.83 7.21 3.29
C THR A 160 -8.65 6.81 2.08
N VAL A 161 -9.57 5.90 2.27
CA VAL A 161 -10.52 5.44 1.25
C VAL A 161 -11.92 5.67 1.77
N ALA A 162 -12.60 6.67 1.20
CA ALA A 162 -13.98 6.97 1.50
C ALA A 162 -14.90 5.96 0.81
N LEU A 163 -15.66 5.21 1.59
CA LEU A 163 -16.63 4.22 1.11
C LEU A 163 -18.04 4.79 1.15
N GLY A 164 -18.80 4.57 0.08
CA GLY A 164 -20.20 4.94 0.02
C GLY A 164 -20.51 6.06 -0.97
N THR A 165 -21.80 6.29 -1.10
CA THR A 165 -22.38 7.32 -1.97
C THR A 165 -23.15 8.35 -1.16
N PRO A 166 -23.42 9.57 -1.69
CA PRO A 166 -24.20 10.57 -1.00
C PRO A 166 -25.63 10.13 -0.64
N SER A 167 -26.18 9.11 -1.34
CA SER A 167 -27.50 8.54 -1.09
C SER A 167 -27.48 7.28 -0.22
N GLY A 168 -26.32 6.93 0.35
CA GLY A 168 -26.17 5.75 1.21
C GLY A 168 -27.09 5.81 2.41
N SER A 169 -27.79 4.71 2.70
CA SER A 169 -28.70 4.62 3.83
C SER A 169 -28.66 3.23 4.48
N ILE A 170 -29.03 3.19 5.76
CA ILE A 170 -29.21 1.95 6.52
C ILE A 170 -30.57 1.94 7.17
N THR A 171 -31.09 0.77 7.48
CA THR A 171 -32.35 0.63 8.20
C THR A 171 -32.05 0.15 9.63
N ILE A 172 -32.45 0.94 10.63
CA ILE A 172 -32.32 0.60 12.05
C ILE A 172 -33.71 0.65 12.67
N ASN A 173 -34.15 -0.44 13.26
CA ASN A 173 -35.48 -0.56 13.90
C ASN A 173 -36.64 -0.09 12.99
N GLY A 174 -36.56 -0.38 11.69
CA GLY A 174 -37.55 0.01 10.69
C GLY A 174 -37.47 1.48 10.23
N GLN A 175 -36.51 2.26 10.72
CA GLN A 175 -36.29 3.65 10.32
C GLN A 175 -35.09 3.71 9.33
N ILE A 176 -35.27 4.44 8.23
CA ILE A 176 -34.21 4.69 7.26
C ILE A 176 -33.39 5.87 7.75
N LEU A 177 -32.09 5.62 7.96
CA LEU A 177 -31.11 6.63 8.34
C LEU A 177 -30.17 6.87 7.16
N GLN A 178 -30.03 8.13 6.74
CA GLN A 178 -29.03 8.50 5.72
C GLN A 178 -27.63 8.48 6.34
N VAL A 179 -26.69 7.88 5.63
CA VAL A 179 -25.28 7.72 6.06
C VAL A 179 -24.34 8.15 4.92
N PRO A 180 -24.39 9.43 4.48
CA PRO A 180 -23.46 9.91 3.47
C PRO A 180 -22.04 9.86 3.99
N PRO A 181 -21.02 9.57 3.13
CA PRO A 181 -19.63 9.57 3.55
C PRO A 181 -19.10 10.99 3.82
N ASP A 182 -18.41 11.20 4.94
CA ASP A 182 -17.69 12.44 5.23
C ASP A 182 -16.29 12.43 4.58
N THR A 183 -16.28 12.74 3.30
CA THR A 183 -15.05 12.76 2.52
C THR A 183 -14.09 13.89 2.88
N GLU A 184 -14.59 14.98 3.49
CA GLU A 184 -13.73 16.10 3.88
C GLU A 184 -12.93 15.77 5.14
N ALA A 185 -13.54 15.09 6.13
CA ALA A 185 -12.81 14.58 7.29
C ALA A 185 -11.69 13.61 6.86
N LEU A 186 -11.97 12.66 5.97
CA LEU A 186 -10.99 11.72 5.45
C LEU A 186 -9.88 12.39 4.66
N LYS A 187 -10.19 13.37 3.81
CA LYS A 187 -9.18 14.20 3.13
C LYS A 187 -8.26 14.92 4.12
N ARG A 188 -8.83 15.47 5.18
CA ARG A 188 -8.07 16.19 6.20
C ARG A 188 -7.10 15.25 6.92
N ILE A 189 -7.54 14.06 7.31
CA ILE A 189 -6.65 13.02 7.91
C ILE A 189 -5.49 12.71 6.97
N ALA A 190 -5.77 12.41 5.69
CA ALA A 190 -4.75 12.09 4.71
C ALA A 190 -3.76 13.25 4.54
N SER A 191 -4.23 14.48 4.37
CA SER A 191 -3.36 15.65 4.16
C SER A 191 -2.49 15.95 5.38
N LEU A 192 -3.02 15.84 6.59
CA LEU A 192 -2.28 16.04 7.83
C LEU A 192 -1.14 15.04 8.00
N SER A 193 -1.31 13.80 7.59
CA SER A 193 -0.29 12.74 7.67
C SER A 193 0.70 12.74 6.50
N GLY A 194 0.41 13.45 5.41
CA GLY A 194 1.18 13.43 4.16
C GLY A 194 0.81 12.28 3.22
N GLY A 195 -0.32 11.63 3.46
CA GLY A 195 -0.92 10.63 2.57
C GLY A 195 -1.86 11.22 1.53
N GLN A 196 -2.68 10.37 0.92
CA GLN A 196 -3.67 10.74 -0.10
C GLN A 196 -5.04 10.19 0.25
N ALA A 197 -6.10 10.93 -0.15
CA ALA A 197 -7.47 10.51 0.00
C ALA A 197 -8.03 9.99 -1.33
N PHE A 198 -8.73 8.87 -1.27
CA PHE A 198 -9.39 8.22 -2.40
C PHE A 198 -10.89 8.10 -2.12
N ARG A 199 -11.66 7.92 -3.18
CA ARG A 199 -13.09 7.60 -3.11
C ARG A 199 -13.33 6.27 -3.79
N ALA A 200 -14.17 5.45 -3.18
CA ALA A 200 -14.65 4.22 -3.78
C ALA A 200 -16.17 4.18 -3.71
N ALA A 201 -16.81 4.52 -4.81
CA ALA A 201 -18.25 4.43 -4.96
C ALA A 201 -18.71 3.00 -5.28
N ASP A 202 -17.79 2.13 -5.68
CA ASP A 202 -18.03 0.74 -6.02
C ASP A 202 -16.82 -0.14 -5.70
N SER A 203 -16.99 -1.46 -5.76
CA SER A 203 -15.95 -2.45 -5.45
C SER A 203 -14.77 -2.43 -6.42
N ASP A 204 -15.00 -2.07 -7.69
CA ASP A 204 -13.97 -2.08 -8.73
C ASP A 204 -13.03 -0.89 -8.54
N THR A 205 -13.60 0.29 -8.26
CA THR A 205 -12.84 1.50 -7.90
C THR A 205 -12.01 1.26 -6.64
N LEU A 206 -12.57 0.57 -5.64
CA LEU A 206 -11.85 0.22 -4.42
C LEU A 206 -10.67 -0.72 -4.71
N GLY A 207 -10.86 -1.72 -5.58
CA GLY A 207 -9.78 -2.59 -6.04
C GLY A 207 -8.65 -1.81 -6.70
N ALA A 208 -8.96 -0.89 -7.60
CA ALA A 208 -7.97 -0.04 -8.28
C ALA A 208 -7.17 0.86 -7.31
N VAL A 209 -7.82 1.37 -6.24
CA VAL A 209 -7.15 2.13 -5.18
C VAL A 209 -6.12 1.27 -4.47
N TYR A 210 -6.48 0.04 -4.09
CA TYR A 210 -5.55 -0.88 -3.43
C TYR A 210 -4.38 -1.29 -4.32
N ASP A 211 -4.61 -1.53 -5.62
CA ASP A 211 -3.56 -1.81 -6.59
C ASP A 211 -2.53 -0.67 -6.66
N ARG A 212 -3.03 0.56 -6.68
CA ARG A 212 -2.18 1.76 -6.68
C ARG A 212 -1.38 1.89 -5.38
N LEU A 213 -2.00 1.65 -4.22
CA LEU A 213 -1.33 1.70 -2.93
C LEU A 213 -0.27 0.61 -2.81
N GLY A 214 -0.56 -0.62 -3.23
CA GLY A 214 0.39 -1.73 -3.23
C GLY A 214 1.65 -1.42 -4.02
N SER A 215 1.51 -0.81 -5.20
CA SER A 215 2.65 -0.42 -6.03
C SER A 215 3.47 0.74 -5.44
N GLN A 216 2.85 1.67 -4.70
CA GLN A 216 3.54 2.81 -4.10
C GLN A 216 4.28 2.46 -2.81
N ILE A 217 3.72 1.59 -1.98
CA ILE A 217 4.25 1.27 -0.66
C ILE A 217 5.21 0.10 -0.71
N GLY A 218 4.91 -0.89 -1.57
CA GLY A 218 5.68 -2.14 -1.67
C GLY A 218 6.97 -2.05 -2.46
N THR A 219 7.23 -0.94 -3.18
CA THR A 219 8.41 -0.79 -4.04
C THR A 219 9.07 0.57 -3.88
N LYS A 220 10.40 0.61 -4.00
CA LYS A 220 11.16 1.85 -4.12
C LYS A 220 11.90 1.87 -5.47
N PRO A 221 12.08 3.04 -6.08
CA PRO A 221 12.97 3.16 -7.23
C PRO A 221 14.41 3.00 -6.75
N GLU A 222 15.12 2.05 -7.31
CA GLU A 222 16.55 1.84 -7.08
C GLU A 222 17.29 1.92 -8.41
N GLN A 223 18.38 2.66 -8.44
CA GLN A 223 19.24 2.72 -9.62
C GLN A 223 20.15 1.49 -9.61
N ARG A 224 20.00 0.64 -10.62
CA ARG A 224 20.86 -0.52 -10.82
C ARG A 224 21.76 -0.30 -12.03
N GLU A 225 23.04 -0.51 -11.82
CA GLU A 225 24.02 -0.48 -12.90
C GLU A 225 23.74 -1.60 -13.90
N ILE A 226 23.62 -1.24 -15.17
CA ILE A 226 23.47 -2.18 -16.29
C ILE A 226 24.76 -2.35 -17.09
N THR A 227 25.88 -1.96 -16.49
CA THR A 227 27.24 -2.05 -17.05
C THR A 227 27.58 -3.45 -17.60
N VAL A 228 27.14 -4.50 -16.85
CA VAL A 228 27.41 -5.91 -17.24
C VAL A 228 26.79 -6.27 -18.60
N VAL A 229 25.64 -5.69 -18.95
CA VAL A 229 24.98 -5.94 -20.26
C VAL A 229 25.82 -5.38 -21.39
N PHE A 230 26.34 -4.17 -21.25
CA PHE A 230 27.19 -3.52 -22.26
C PHE A 230 28.57 -4.16 -22.32
N ALA A 231 29.15 -4.53 -21.20
CA ALA A 231 30.42 -5.27 -21.14
C ALA A 231 30.29 -6.64 -21.81
N GLY A 232 29.22 -7.39 -21.53
CA GLY A 232 28.96 -8.68 -22.20
C GLY A 232 28.76 -8.56 -23.70
N ALA A 233 27.99 -7.55 -24.14
CA ALA A 233 27.81 -7.27 -25.56
C ALA A 233 29.13 -6.91 -26.26
N ALA A 234 29.97 -6.09 -25.61
CA ALA A 234 31.29 -5.75 -26.14
C ALA A 234 32.17 -6.99 -26.31
N LEU A 235 32.17 -7.89 -25.34
CA LEU A 235 32.97 -9.12 -25.35
C LEU A 235 32.50 -10.09 -26.44
N LEU A 236 31.19 -10.23 -26.64
CA LEU A 236 30.62 -11.03 -27.74
C LEU A 236 30.99 -10.46 -29.13
N LEU A 237 30.92 -9.13 -29.28
CA LEU A 237 31.32 -8.46 -30.52
C LEU A 237 32.82 -8.63 -30.82
N LEU A 238 33.67 -8.57 -29.80
CA LEU A 238 35.11 -8.81 -29.94
C LEU A 238 35.40 -10.27 -30.33
N ALA A 239 34.74 -11.22 -29.65
CA ALA A 239 34.91 -12.65 -29.98
C ALA A 239 34.41 -12.96 -31.40
N GLY A 240 33.29 -12.40 -31.80
CA GLY A 240 32.77 -12.53 -33.17
C GLY A 240 33.70 -11.91 -34.23
N ALA A 241 34.26 -10.73 -33.97
CA ALA A 241 35.21 -10.08 -34.86
C ALA A 241 36.49 -10.89 -34.99
N MET A 242 36.99 -11.50 -33.90
CA MET A 242 38.19 -12.35 -33.91
C MET A 242 37.92 -13.64 -34.68
N ALA A 243 36.79 -14.30 -34.48
CA ALA A 243 36.41 -15.49 -35.24
C ALA A 243 36.25 -15.20 -36.74
N ALA A 244 35.64 -14.06 -37.11
CA ALA A 244 35.52 -13.63 -38.50
C ALA A 244 36.88 -13.31 -39.12
N SER A 245 37.79 -12.68 -38.40
CA SER A 245 39.15 -12.38 -38.84
C SER A 245 39.96 -13.66 -39.12
N LEU A 246 39.84 -14.66 -38.24
CA LEU A 246 40.50 -15.96 -38.42
C LEU A 246 39.89 -16.75 -39.58
N GLY A 247 38.57 -16.69 -39.80
CA GLY A 247 37.88 -17.37 -40.90
C GLY A 247 38.15 -16.77 -42.28
N LEU A 248 38.24 -15.42 -42.35
CA LEU A 248 38.44 -14.69 -43.61
C LEU A 248 39.93 -14.60 -44.06
N ASN A 249 40.83 -14.46 -43.11
CA ASN A 249 42.26 -14.24 -43.45
C ASN A 249 43.12 -15.50 -43.42
N GLY A 250 42.63 -16.66 -42.94
CA GLY A 250 43.23 -18.00 -43.07
C GLY A 250 44.75 -18.16 -42.82
N ARG A 251 45.44 -17.09 -42.40
CA ARG A 251 46.88 -17.05 -42.15
C ARG A 251 47.13 -16.26 -40.86
N LEU A 252 47.53 -16.98 -39.85
CA LEU A 252 48.30 -16.39 -38.76
C LEU A 252 49.71 -16.04 -39.35
N PRO A 253 50.26 -14.89 -38.92
CA PRO A 253 51.66 -14.58 -39.29
C PRO A 253 52.61 -15.56 -38.64
#